data_50d62bfb74d94cb15a4b995f5e773361
#
_entry.id   50d62bfb74d94cb15a4b995f5e773361
#
_cell.length_a   1.000
_cell.length_b   1.000
_cell.length_c   1.000
_cell.angle_alpha   90.00
_cell.angle_beta   90.00
_cell.angle_gamma   90.00
#
_symmetry.space_group_name_H-M   'P 1'
#
loop_
_entity.id
_entity.type
_entity.pdbx_description
1 polymer ?
#
loop_
_entity_poly.entity_id
_entity_poly.type
_entity_poly.pdbx_seq_one_letter_code
_entity_poly.pdbx_strand_id
1 'polypeptide(L)'
;MKQPNHLAWSLACWALLPLAGLTQQDTLDMDVTFVGKRTMEVRDAVKLSSWPIARPLSSEKPTLSYDLLSKRLQFEPTMTPVEATRLRVDASLSRLYRGHVRAGGGSRGTSLLDASYTDLRSREGSWGTSLHHASTTSPSNLLSGRLHENTLDAWNSRFVGQEKISFNAQVGQHKTRMFGFDSAFVDSTSVDATALRWRHAGAALQLKSHRKDSTAFNHEFNTSFDYLTNSSGLAERHVKGDLNLHRHVGGKRLDIGVEAQLDRTQLDTARTYNQAIVQLNPKLSTEKGPWRAAVGLGVALDADQPTRDEIGDVVHVYPRAEVSVNLFRNLFVPYAKVGGGLLVNNLHDALELNPFFAPDHLDSPVVLNGQTIQASGFRSTNKRLAFAGGVRGTVTEHFRFHGYASSAQHEDFLLFKPTTVVNDTASYATFEAVYDTVNVRTLGGEVGLSLGDRFDLKGSLTLNSYKLRNEDQAWHLPTFLWDAAVSYQVIEGLAVQADVQYVGERYALSKDPNYGNPEPLDNGNYQLALPGYFDVNLTTNYRYNDRLGAWLTLANLANTKYSVWGGHPVQGFQVLGGVQYAF
;
A
#
# COMPACT_ATOMS: atom_id res chain seq x y z
N MET A 1 -11.26 8.85 8.24
CA MET A 1 -11.89 8.43 6.98
C MET A 1 -10.86 8.63 5.88
N LYS A 2 -10.31 7.55 5.34
CA LYS A 2 -9.44 7.62 4.17
C LYS A 2 -10.35 7.82 2.95
N GLN A 3 -10.25 8.94 2.28
CA GLN A 3 -10.87 9.12 0.97
C GLN A 3 -10.06 8.30 -0.05
N PRO A 4 -10.68 7.49 -0.86
CA PRO A 4 -10.00 6.88 -1.99
C PRO A 4 -9.96 7.89 -3.15
N ASN A 5 -8.77 8.36 -3.49
CA ASN A 5 -8.53 9.09 -4.72
C ASN A 5 -8.26 8.06 -5.82
N HIS A 6 -9.27 7.67 -6.58
CA HIS A 6 -9.18 6.45 -7.39
C HIS A 6 -9.15 6.63 -8.91
N LEU A 7 -9.04 7.85 -9.43
CA LEU A 7 -9.25 8.01 -10.86
C LEU A 7 -8.02 8.18 -11.75
N ALA A 8 -6.98 8.79 -11.25
CA ALA A 8 -5.73 8.89 -12.01
C ALA A 8 -4.85 7.64 -11.83
N TRP A 9 -5.19 6.79 -10.88
CA TRP A 9 -4.34 5.69 -10.39
C TRP A 9 -4.58 4.35 -11.06
N SER A 10 -5.72 4.17 -11.72
CA SER A 10 -6.10 2.84 -12.22
C SER A 10 -5.24 2.32 -13.38
N LEU A 11 -4.46 3.15 -14.05
CA LEU A 11 -3.60 2.72 -15.15
C LEU A 11 -2.09 2.81 -14.89
N ALA A 12 -1.66 3.65 -13.95
CA ALA A 12 -0.24 3.82 -13.64
C ALA A 12 0.19 3.13 -12.34
N CYS A 13 -0.71 3.01 -11.35
CA CYS A 13 -0.38 2.42 -10.04
C CYS A 13 -0.36 0.89 -10.01
N TRP A 14 -0.97 0.24 -11.00
CA TRP A 14 -1.06 -1.23 -11.01
C TRP A 14 0.29 -1.94 -11.21
N ALA A 15 1.27 -1.26 -11.79
CA ALA A 15 2.59 -1.85 -12.02
C ALA A 15 3.54 -1.79 -10.81
N LEU A 16 3.19 -1.06 -9.74
CA LEU A 16 4.09 -0.80 -8.62
C LEU A 16 3.69 -1.49 -7.30
N LEU A 17 2.53 -2.12 -7.27
CA LEU A 17 1.98 -2.79 -6.10
C LEU A 17 2.76 -4.01 -5.55
N PRO A 18 3.61 -4.74 -6.31
CA PRO A 18 4.29 -5.89 -5.74
C PRO A 18 5.35 -5.55 -4.69
N LEU A 19 5.79 -4.29 -4.62
CA LEU A 19 6.76 -3.87 -3.61
C LEU A 19 6.11 -3.32 -2.33
N ALA A 20 4.86 -2.85 -2.42
CA ALA A 20 4.11 -2.38 -1.25
C ALA A 20 3.54 -3.55 -0.41
N GLY A 21 3.32 -4.73 -1.00
CA GLY A 21 2.87 -5.92 -0.30
C GLY A 21 3.92 -6.55 0.64
N LEU A 22 5.16 -6.09 0.58
CA LEU A 22 6.23 -6.54 1.48
C LEU A 22 6.42 -5.66 2.72
N THR A 23 5.81 -4.49 2.75
CA THR A 23 5.66 -3.74 3.98
C THR A 23 4.38 -4.22 4.64
N GLN A 24 4.49 -5.22 5.49
CA GLN A 24 3.50 -5.46 6.52
C GLN A 24 3.21 -4.09 7.14
N GLN A 25 2.04 -3.53 6.88
CA GLN A 25 1.56 -2.38 7.64
C GLN A 25 1.49 -2.84 9.09
N ASP A 26 2.58 -2.63 9.82
CA ASP A 26 2.45 -2.47 11.26
C ASP A 26 1.51 -1.28 11.44
N THR A 27 0.24 -1.57 11.66
CA THR A 27 -0.67 -0.60 12.25
C THR A 27 0.03 -0.13 13.51
N LEU A 28 0.61 1.06 13.44
CA LEU A 28 1.03 1.79 14.62
C LEU A 28 -0.22 1.94 15.48
N ASP A 29 -0.31 1.10 16.52
CA ASP A 29 -1.18 1.34 17.65
C ASP A 29 -0.62 2.62 18.31
N MET A 30 -1.13 3.77 17.84
CA MET A 30 -0.80 5.04 18.46
C MET A 30 -1.61 5.12 19.74
N ASP A 31 -0.99 4.80 20.84
CA ASP A 31 -1.40 5.32 22.14
C ASP A 31 -1.28 6.85 22.05
N VAL A 32 -2.41 7.48 21.77
CA VAL A 32 -2.52 8.94 21.80
C VAL A 32 -2.52 9.39 23.25
N THR A 33 -1.36 9.68 23.76
CA THR A 33 -1.24 10.40 25.03
C THR A 33 -1.60 11.86 24.75
N PHE A 34 -2.78 12.30 25.18
CA PHE A 34 -3.16 13.71 25.15
C PHE A 34 -2.27 14.50 26.11
N VAL A 35 -1.25 15.15 25.57
CA VAL A 35 -0.51 16.18 26.30
C VAL A 35 -1.28 17.48 26.13
N GLY A 36 -1.89 17.95 27.21
CA GLY A 36 -2.60 19.22 27.21
C GLY A 36 -1.70 20.37 26.74
N LYS A 37 -2.07 21.03 25.66
CA LYS A 37 -1.37 22.19 25.12
C LYS A 37 -1.61 23.38 26.05
N ARG A 38 -0.61 23.74 26.85
CA ARG A 38 -0.59 24.97 27.60
C ARG A 38 -0.04 26.05 26.66
N THR A 39 -0.90 26.87 26.10
CA THR A 39 -0.48 28.09 25.42
C THR A 39 0.07 29.05 26.48
N MET A 40 1.37 29.22 26.52
CA MET A 40 1.96 30.34 27.22
C MET A 40 1.79 31.58 26.32
N GLU A 41 0.95 32.49 26.73
CA GLU A 41 0.97 33.85 26.18
C GLU A 41 2.23 34.54 26.69
N VAL A 42 3.18 34.74 25.82
CA VAL A 42 4.31 35.64 26.06
C VAL A 42 3.76 37.05 25.86
N ARG A 43 3.54 37.77 26.97
CA ARG A 43 3.32 39.20 26.88
C ARG A 43 4.60 39.87 26.42
N ASP A 44 4.46 40.78 25.48
CA ASP A 44 5.54 41.58 24.95
C ASP A 44 6.38 42.18 26.08
N ALA A 45 7.62 41.74 26.22
CA ALA A 45 8.58 42.33 27.12
C ALA A 45 9.08 43.62 26.48
N VAL A 46 8.67 44.73 27.04
CA VAL A 46 9.23 46.04 26.68
C VAL A 46 10.67 46.11 27.17
N LYS A 47 11.60 46.18 26.23
CA LYS A 47 13.01 46.33 26.52
C LYS A 47 13.26 47.74 27.07
N LEU A 48 13.38 47.86 28.38
CA LEU A 48 13.85 49.10 29.02
C LEU A 48 15.32 49.30 28.69
N SER A 49 15.64 50.18 27.77
CA SER A 49 17.00 50.64 27.49
C SER A 49 17.37 51.74 28.46
N SER A 50 17.76 51.38 29.66
CA SER A 50 18.48 52.28 30.56
C SER A 50 19.91 51.77 30.72
N TRP A 51 20.85 52.58 30.28
CA TRP A 51 22.27 52.33 30.53
C TRP A 51 22.52 52.49 32.03
N PRO A 52 23.15 51.52 32.72
CA PRO A 52 23.51 51.72 34.12
C PRO A 52 24.63 52.73 34.21
N ILE A 53 24.36 53.85 34.83
CA ILE A 53 25.40 54.81 35.24
C ILE A 53 26.16 54.19 36.41
N ALA A 54 27.40 53.82 36.17
CA ALA A 54 28.28 53.34 37.25
C ALA A 54 28.58 54.47 38.24
N ARG A 55 28.03 54.38 39.45
CA ARG A 55 28.46 55.18 40.54
C ARG A 55 29.71 54.55 41.19
N PRO A 56 30.76 55.28 41.49
CA PRO A 56 31.94 54.75 42.22
C PRO A 56 31.48 54.26 43.59
N LEU A 57 31.73 53.01 43.91
CA LEU A 57 31.47 52.40 45.16
C LEU A 57 32.54 52.92 46.19
N SER A 58 32.10 53.68 47.20
CA SER A 58 32.86 53.96 48.34
C SER A 58 33.14 52.66 49.11
N SER A 59 34.42 52.40 49.34
CA SER A 59 34.92 51.18 49.97
C SER A 59 34.92 51.31 51.48
N GLU A 60 33.75 51.29 52.11
CA GLU A 60 33.66 50.93 53.52
C GLU A 60 32.88 49.64 53.66
N LYS A 61 33.58 48.59 54.11
CA LYS A 61 32.94 47.30 54.39
C LYS A 61 32.08 47.44 55.64
N PRO A 62 30.77 47.28 55.58
CA PRO A 62 29.99 47.18 56.81
C PRO A 62 30.29 45.84 57.50
N THR A 63 30.52 45.87 58.78
CA THR A 63 30.55 44.66 59.61
C THR A 63 29.17 44.09 59.74
N LEU A 64 28.91 43.00 58.98
CA LEU A 64 27.68 42.26 59.08
C LEU A 64 27.68 41.36 60.30
N SER A 65 26.88 41.69 61.31
CA SER A 65 26.54 40.76 62.37
C SER A 65 25.32 39.97 61.97
N TYR A 66 25.47 38.64 61.88
CA TYR A 66 24.36 37.77 61.60
C TYR A 66 23.74 37.30 62.91
N ASP A 67 22.59 37.87 63.29
CA ASP A 67 21.71 37.25 64.27
C ASP A 67 20.98 36.08 63.60
N LEU A 68 21.41 34.87 63.91
CA LEU A 68 20.71 33.65 63.49
C LEU A 68 19.42 33.53 64.28
N LEU A 69 18.33 34.06 63.73
CA LEU A 69 16.97 33.78 64.22
C LEU A 69 16.62 32.29 63.93
N SER A 70 16.79 31.45 64.96
CA SER A 70 16.35 30.08 64.94
C SER A 70 14.83 29.97 65.12
N LYS A 71 14.06 30.62 64.24
CA LYS A 71 12.62 30.38 64.11
C LYS A 71 12.41 29.40 62.94
N ARG A 72 12.00 28.18 63.26
CA ARG A 72 11.44 27.28 62.28
C ARG A 72 10.14 27.91 61.77
N LEU A 73 10.18 28.53 60.59
CA LEU A 73 8.98 28.89 59.83
C LEU A 73 8.38 27.58 59.30
N GLN A 74 7.36 27.10 59.98
CA GLN A 74 6.47 26.08 59.38
C GLN A 74 5.58 26.78 58.36
N PHE A 75 5.93 26.69 57.10
CA PHE A 75 5.02 26.99 56.01
C PHE A 75 4.08 25.79 55.88
N GLU A 76 2.84 25.93 56.29
CA GLU A 76 1.77 25.09 55.79
C GLU A 76 1.29 25.72 54.47
N PRO A 77 1.61 25.15 53.33
CA PRO A 77 1.04 25.62 52.08
C PRO A 77 -0.44 25.28 52.09
N THR A 78 -1.29 26.25 52.33
CA THR A 78 -2.73 26.16 52.09
C THR A 78 -2.88 26.11 50.55
N MET A 79 -2.81 24.91 49.98
CA MET A 79 -3.23 24.74 48.60
C MET A 79 -4.74 24.94 48.55
N THR A 80 -5.18 26.08 48.06
CA THR A 80 -6.58 26.23 47.59
C THR A 80 -6.81 25.13 46.54
N PRO A 81 -7.81 24.27 46.75
CA PRO A 81 -8.09 23.25 45.72
C PRO A 81 -8.41 23.98 44.44
N VAL A 82 -7.60 23.74 43.42
CA VAL A 82 -7.88 24.23 42.06
C VAL A 82 -9.09 23.44 41.60
N GLU A 83 -10.25 24.14 41.51
CA GLU A 83 -11.42 23.54 40.86
C GLU A 83 -11.02 23.12 39.45
N ALA A 84 -11.23 21.83 39.17
CA ALA A 84 -10.97 21.29 37.85
C ALA A 84 -11.84 22.08 36.83
N THR A 85 -11.17 22.95 36.09
CA THR A 85 -11.81 23.66 34.98
C THR A 85 -12.27 22.61 33.98
N ARG A 86 -13.59 22.39 33.92
CA ARG A 86 -14.15 21.57 32.86
C ARG A 86 -13.88 22.27 31.54
N LEU A 87 -12.96 21.72 30.78
CA LEU A 87 -12.73 22.14 29.40
C LEU A 87 -14.05 21.90 28.66
N ARG A 88 -14.81 22.95 28.44
CA ARG A 88 -15.92 22.91 27.47
C ARG A 88 -15.25 22.93 26.10
N VAL A 89 -14.89 21.75 25.62
CA VAL A 89 -14.66 21.57 24.20
C VAL A 89 -16.06 21.64 23.59
N ASP A 90 -16.39 22.73 22.93
CA ASP A 90 -17.51 22.77 22.01
C ASP A 90 -17.14 21.81 20.85
N ALA A 91 -17.35 20.54 21.09
CA ALA A 91 -17.33 19.55 20.05
C ALA A 91 -18.62 19.72 19.24
N SER A 92 -18.70 20.77 18.44
CA SER A 92 -19.68 20.84 17.38
C SER A 92 -19.34 19.72 16.40
N LEU A 93 -19.99 18.59 16.60
CA LEU A 93 -19.85 17.48 15.67
C LEU A 93 -20.28 17.98 14.29
N SER A 94 -19.36 17.97 13.33
CA SER A 94 -19.68 18.30 11.95
C SER A 94 -20.88 17.46 11.49
N ARG A 95 -21.77 18.08 10.74
CA ARG A 95 -22.93 17.40 10.15
C ARG A 95 -22.44 16.28 9.24
N LEU A 96 -22.97 15.09 9.45
CA LEU A 96 -22.69 13.94 8.59
C LEU A 96 -23.83 13.80 7.58
N TYR A 97 -23.48 13.42 6.38
CA TYR A 97 -24.39 13.10 5.29
C TYR A 97 -24.38 11.60 5.05
N ARG A 98 -25.56 11.04 4.71
CA ARG A 98 -25.69 9.59 4.45
C ARG A 98 -25.21 9.20 3.09
N GLY A 99 -25.46 10.06 2.11
CA GLY A 99 -25.13 9.79 0.73
C GLY A 99 -24.08 10.77 0.20
N HIS A 100 -23.23 10.26 -0.68
CA HIS A 100 -22.27 11.06 -1.43
C HIS A 100 -22.24 10.55 -2.87
N VAL A 101 -22.37 11.47 -3.82
CA VAL A 101 -22.25 11.18 -5.25
C VAL A 101 -21.22 12.12 -5.85
N ARG A 102 -20.29 11.57 -6.59
CA ARG A 102 -19.29 12.28 -7.37
C ARG A 102 -19.41 11.82 -8.81
N ALA A 103 -19.71 12.73 -9.72
CA ALA A 103 -19.86 12.41 -11.14
C ALA A 103 -19.05 13.40 -11.98
N GLY A 104 -18.51 12.92 -13.07
CA GLY A 104 -17.73 13.76 -13.96
C GLY A 104 -17.37 13.07 -15.27
N GLY A 105 -16.71 13.82 -16.12
CA GLY A 105 -16.20 13.35 -17.38
C GLY A 105 -14.97 14.13 -17.81
N GLY A 106 -14.37 13.70 -18.90
CA GLY A 106 -13.13 14.31 -19.33
C GLY A 106 -12.74 14.01 -20.77
N SER A 107 -11.51 14.35 -21.05
CA SER A 107 -10.89 14.05 -22.35
C SER A 107 -10.92 12.54 -22.62
N ARG A 108 -10.83 12.16 -23.90
CA ARG A 108 -10.83 10.76 -24.38
C ARG A 108 -12.08 9.96 -24.01
N GLY A 109 -13.24 10.63 -23.90
CA GLY A 109 -14.50 9.98 -23.53
C GLY A 109 -14.48 9.37 -22.13
N THR A 110 -13.65 9.91 -21.23
CA THR A 110 -13.58 9.45 -19.85
C THR A 110 -14.87 9.83 -19.12
N SER A 111 -15.46 8.87 -18.40
CA SER A 111 -16.56 9.08 -17.47
C SER A 111 -16.25 8.48 -16.12
N LEU A 112 -16.73 9.16 -15.07
CA LEU A 112 -16.61 8.77 -13.68
C LEU A 112 -17.93 8.90 -12.96
N LEU A 113 -18.26 7.89 -12.16
CA LEU A 113 -19.32 7.97 -11.17
C LEU A 113 -18.92 7.20 -9.92
N ASP A 114 -18.81 7.90 -8.81
CA ASP A 114 -18.69 7.34 -7.47
C ASP A 114 -19.96 7.68 -6.69
N ALA A 115 -20.63 6.70 -6.15
CA ALA A 115 -21.77 6.89 -5.30
C ALA A 115 -21.61 6.05 -4.03
N SER A 116 -21.89 6.62 -2.88
CA SER A 116 -21.87 5.89 -1.62
C SER A 116 -23.04 6.28 -0.75
N TYR A 117 -23.55 5.29 -0.02
CA TYR A 117 -24.58 5.49 0.97
C TYR A 117 -24.24 4.71 2.24
N THR A 118 -24.29 5.37 3.38
CA THR A 118 -23.92 4.78 4.68
C THR A 118 -24.86 5.27 5.76
N ASP A 119 -25.01 4.49 6.81
CA ASP A 119 -25.71 4.96 8.00
C ASP A 119 -24.89 6.06 8.70
N LEU A 120 -25.58 6.82 9.53
CA LEU A 120 -24.95 7.82 10.39
C LEU A 120 -24.34 7.15 11.61
N ARG A 121 -23.72 7.93 12.47
CA ARG A 121 -23.08 7.46 13.71
C ARG A 121 -23.99 6.55 14.52
N SER A 122 -23.58 5.31 14.72
CA SER A 122 -24.22 4.35 15.59
C SER A 122 -23.18 3.77 16.55
N ARG A 123 -23.60 3.45 17.78
CA ARG A 123 -22.75 2.76 18.75
C ARG A 123 -22.83 1.23 18.59
N GLU A 124 -23.85 0.73 17.94
CA GLU A 124 -24.11 -0.70 17.79
C GLU A 124 -23.51 -1.28 16.52
N GLY A 125 -23.33 -0.45 15.49
CA GLY A 125 -22.77 -0.91 14.23
C GLY A 125 -22.82 0.17 13.15
N SER A 126 -22.36 -0.18 11.98
CA SER A 126 -22.43 0.64 10.77
C SER A 126 -22.60 -0.23 9.54
N TRP A 127 -23.26 0.30 8.53
CA TRP A 127 -23.39 -0.35 7.24
C TRP A 127 -23.32 0.69 6.12
N GLY A 128 -22.97 0.24 4.95
CA GLY A 128 -22.95 1.10 3.80
C GLY A 128 -22.75 0.31 2.51
N THR A 129 -22.91 1.03 1.41
CA THR A 129 -22.66 0.53 0.06
C THR A 129 -21.98 1.61 -0.76
N SER A 130 -21.15 1.21 -1.71
CA SER A 130 -20.54 2.11 -2.68
C SER A 130 -20.58 1.51 -4.08
N LEU A 131 -20.80 2.37 -5.06
CA LEU A 131 -20.74 2.08 -6.48
C LEU A 131 -19.61 2.92 -7.08
N HIS A 132 -18.74 2.26 -7.82
CA HIS A 132 -17.71 2.90 -8.61
C HIS A 132 -17.88 2.55 -10.08
N HIS A 133 -17.84 3.56 -10.95
CA HIS A 133 -17.78 3.40 -12.41
C HIS A 133 -16.71 4.31 -12.97
N ALA A 134 -15.80 3.74 -13.73
CA ALA A 134 -14.83 4.48 -14.53
C ALA A 134 -14.78 3.91 -15.93
N SER A 135 -14.72 4.78 -16.94
CA SER A 135 -14.47 4.37 -18.30
C SER A 135 -13.61 5.39 -19.03
N THR A 136 -12.77 4.92 -19.93
CA THR A 136 -11.94 5.76 -20.78
C THR A 136 -11.64 5.07 -22.10
N THR A 137 -11.35 5.84 -23.15
CA THR A 137 -10.90 5.31 -24.42
C THR A 137 -9.39 5.52 -24.58
N SER A 138 -8.75 4.58 -25.28
CA SER A 138 -7.31 4.65 -25.58
C SER A 138 -6.90 5.88 -26.39
N PRO A 139 -5.59 6.21 -26.39
CA PRO A 139 -5.02 7.19 -27.32
C PRO A 139 -5.43 6.91 -28.77
N SER A 140 -5.64 7.97 -29.55
CA SER A 140 -6.14 7.92 -30.93
C SER A 140 -5.27 7.14 -31.92
N ASN A 141 -4.02 6.85 -31.57
CA ASN A 141 -3.04 6.17 -32.43
C ASN A 141 -2.99 4.66 -32.19
N LEU A 142 -3.68 4.17 -31.15
CA LEU A 142 -3.73 2.76 -30.82
C LEU A 142 -5.15 2.28 -31.04
N LEU A 143 -5.30 1.24 -31.85
CA LEU A 143 -6.58 0.65 -32.16
C LEU A 143 -7.34 0.32 -30.87
N SER A 144 -8.29 1.19 -30.54
CA SER A 144 -9.45 1.00 -29.65
C SER A 144 -9.23 0.37 -28.27
N GLY A 145 -8.21 0.76 -27.53
CA GLY A 145 -8.17 0.44 -26.09
C GLY A 145 -9.36 1.11 -25.39
N ARG A 146 -10.22 0.35 -24.74
CA ARG A 146 -11.26 0.83 -23.84
C ARG A 146 -11.07 0.17 -22.50
N LEU A 147 -11.00 0.99 -21.47
CA LEU A 147 -11.05 0.53 -20.09
C LEU A 147 -12.43 0.83 -19.54
N HIS A 148 -13.07 -0.18 -18.96
CA HIS A 148 -14.29 -0.01 -18.16
C HIS A 148 -14.11 -0.74 -16.85
N GLU A 149 -14.37 -0.07 -15.78
CA GLU A 149 -14.36 -0.63 -14.45
C GLU A 149 -15.68 -0.30 -13.78
N ASN A 150 -16.30 -1.30 -13.18
CA ASN A 150 -17.51 -1.16 -12.41
C ASN A 150 -17.35 -2.01 -11.16
N THR A 151 -17.54 -1.42 -10.00
CA THR A 151 -17.47 -2.12 -8.71
C THR A 151 -18.62 -1.68 -7.82
N LEU A 152 -19.25 -2.64 -7.19
CA LEU A 152 -20.26 -2.45 -6.16
C LEU A 152 -19.77 -3.15 -4.90
N ASP A 153 -19.67 -2.37 -3.82
CA ASP A 153 -19.28 -2.84 -2.50
C ASP A 153 -20.43 -2.64 -1.51
N ALA A 154 -20.55 -3.57 -0.57
CA ALA A 154 -21.45 -3.45 0.56
C ALA A 154 -20.75 -3.95 1.82
N TRP A 155 -20.88 -3.21 2.92
CA TRP A 155 -20.29 -3.60 4.19
C TRP A 155 -21.27 -3.44 5.35
N ASN A 156 -21.07 -4.27 6.35
CA ASN A 156 -21.76 -4.17 7.63
C ASN A 156 -20.79 -4.48 8.76
N SER A 157 -20.81 -3.69 9.80
CA SER A 157 -20.06 -3.95 11.03
C SER A 157 -20.98 -3.81 12.23
N ARG A 158 -20.93 -4.75 13.17
CA ARG A 158 -21.78 -4.76 14.36
C ARG A 158 -21.01 -5.16 15.58
N PHE A 159 -21.28 -4.51 16.70
CA PHE A 159 -20.77 -4.90 18.01
C PHE A 159 -21.78 -5.80 18.69
N VAL A 160 -21.33 -6.99 19.09
CA VAL A 160 -22.14 -7.98 19.82
C VAL A 160 -21.37 -8.37 21.09
N GLY A 161 -21.75 -7.77 22.21
CA GLY A 161 -21.02 -7.94 23.46
C GLY A 161 -19.60 -7.36 23.38
N GLN A 162 -18.61 -8.23 23.49
CA GLN A 162 -17.17 -7.87 23.37
C GLN A 162 -16.58 -8.19 21.99
N GLU A 163 -17.42 -8.55 21.05
CA GLU A 163 -16.99 -8.93 19.71
C GLU A 163 -17.46 -7.87 18.67
N LYS A 164 -16.60 -7.59 17.69
CA LYS A 164 -16.97 -6.85 16.49
C LYS A 164 -17.04 -7.84 15.34
N ILE A 165 -18.19 -7.90 14.70
CA ILE A 165 -18.43 -8.68 13.50
C ILE A 165 -18.49 -7.70 12.34
N SER A 166 -17.66 -7.89 11.31
CA SER A 166 -17.68 -7.09 10.09
C SER A 166 -17.83 -8.02 8.88
N PHE A 167 -18.73 -7.66 8.01
CA PHE A 167 -18.95 -8.35 6.74
C PHE A 167 -18.75 -7.37 5.59
N ASN A 168 -18.09 -7.80 4.54
CA ASN A 168 -17.93 -7.07 3.28
C ASN A 168 -18.30 -7.99 2.12
N ALA A 169 -18.96 -7.46 1.12
CA ALA A 169 -19.22 -8.13 -0.14
C ALA A 169 -18.92 -7.17 -1.30
N GLN A 170 -18.28 -7.69 -2.34
CA GLN A 170 -17.87 -6.93 -3.50
C GLN A 170 -18.22 -7.70 -4.77
N VAL A 171 -18.73 -7.00 -5.75
CA VAL A 171 -18.89 -7.53 -7.12
C VAL A 171 -18.39 -6.50 -8.11
N GLY A 172 -17.68 -6.96 -9.12
CA GLY A 172 -17.11 -6.04 -10.09
C GLY A 172 -16.89 -6.65 -11.46
N GLN A 173 -16.67 -5.77 -12.39
CA GLN A 173 -16.31 -6.09 -13.76
C GLN A 173 -15.24 -5.12 -14.23
N HIS A 174 -14.17 -5.70 -14.73
CA HIS A 174 -13.11 -4.99 -15.43
C HIS A 174 -13.09 -5.42 -16.89
N LYS A 175 -13.13 -4.47 -17.81
CA LYS A 175 -13.00 -4.72 -19.25
C LYS A 175 -11.84 -3.89 -19.77
N THR A 176 -10.85 -4.57 -20.32
CA THR A 176 -9.73 -3.97 -21.03
C THR A 176 -9.63 -4.57 -22.43
N ARG A 177 -8.77 -4.01 -23.26
CA ARG A 177 -8.38 -4.60 -24.52
C ARG A 177 -6.87 -4.75 -24.54
N MET A 178 -6.41 -5.88 -25.08
CA MET A 178 -5.01 -6.03 -25.40
C MET A 178 -4.69 -5.09 -26.56
N PHE A 179 -3.71 -4.23 -26.37
CA PHE A 179 -3.15 -3.36 -27.41
C PHE A 179 -1.62 -3.55 -27.37
N GLY A 180 -0.89 -3.00 -28.24
CA GLY A 180 0.56 -3.29 -28.39
C GLY A 180 0.79 -4.06 -29.68
N PHE A 181 -0.11 -3.89 -30.64
CA PHE A 181 0.00 -4.46 -31.95
C PHE A 181 0.87 -3.61 -32.86
N ASP A 182 1.58 -4.27 -33.75
CA ASP A 182 2.00 -3.63 -34.98
C ASP A 182 0.75 -3.40 -35.85
N SER A 183 0.46 -2.13 -36.17
CA SER A 183 -0.71 -1.72 -36.93
C SER A 183 -0.77 -2.35 -38.34
N ALA A 184 0.33 -2.96 -38.82
CA ALA A 184 0.41 -3.64 -40.09
C ALA A 184 -0.34 -5.00 -40.11
N PHE A 185 -0.65 -5.58 -38.95
CA PHE A 185 -1.21 -6.93 -38.84
C PHE A 185 -2.66 -7.01 -38.34
N VAL A 186 -3.31 -5.89 -38.06
CA VAL A 186 -4.66 -5.91 -37.43
C VAL A 186 -5.69 -5.29 -38.34
N ASP A 187 -6.55 -6.12 -38.88
CA ASP A 187 -7.80 -5.69 -39.50
C ASP A 187 -8.79 -5.20 -38.42
N SER A 188 -9.58 -4.16 -38.74
CA SER A 188 -10.55 -3.54 -37.84
C SER A 188 -11.59 -4.53 -37.26
N THR A 189 -11.83 -5.63 -37.90
CA THR A 189 -12.73 -6.73 -37.47
C THR A 189 -12.13 -7.61 -36.38
N SER A 190 -10.79 -7.66 -36.26
CA SER A 190 -10.10 -8.49 -35.27
C SER A 190 -9.92 -7.80 -33.90
N VAL A 191 -10.15 -6.50 -33.81
CA VAL A 191 -9.98 -5.71 -32.59
C VAL A 191 -10.91 -6.14 -31.45
N ASP A 192 -12.10 -6.61 -31.74
CA ASP A 192 -13.03 -7.13 -30.72
C ASP A 192 -12.59 -8.47 -30.13
N ALA A 193 -11.80 -9.26 -30.87
CA ALA A 193 -11.21 -10.50 -30.39
C ALA A 193 -10.16 -10.28 -29.26
N THR A 194 -9.62 -9.07 -29.13
CA THR A 194 -8.64 -8.73 -28.11
C THR A 194 -9.25 -8.22 -26.80
N ALA A 195 -10.58 -8.17 -26.70
CA ALA A 195 -11.28 -7.69 -25.53
C ALA A 195 -11.20 -8.71 -24.39
N LEU A 196 -10.59 -8.32 -23.28
CA LEU A 196 -10.59 -9.08 -22.03
C LEU A 196 -11.66 -8.51 -21.11
N ARG A 197 -12.55 -9.37 -20.66
CA ARG A 197 -13.55 -9.03 -19.66
C ARG A 197 -13.41 -9.95 -18.46
N TRP A 198 -13.05 -9.36 -17.36
CA TRP A 198 -12.97 -10.02 -16.07
C TRP A 198 -14.17 -9.66 -15.22
N ARG A 199 -14.69 -10.60 -14.48
CA ARG A 199 -15.72 -10.41 -13.46
C ARG A 199 -15.22 -11.00 -12.16
N HIS A 200 -15.40 -10.29 -11.08
CA HIS A 200 -15.05 -10.77 -9.75
C HIS A 200 -16.24 -10.64 -8.81
N ALA A 201 -16.31 -11.54 -7.86
CA ALA A 201 -17.25 -11.51 -6.75
C ALA A 201 -16.52 -11.97 -5.51
N GLY A 202 -16.54 -11.17 -4.45
CA GLY A 202 -15.85 -11.45 -3.21
C GLY A 202 -16.74 -11.24 -2.01
N ALA A 203 -16.47 -11.99 -0.94
CA ALA A 203 -17.08 -11.79 0.37
C ALA A 203 -16.04 -12.00 1.46
N ALA A 204 -16.05 -11.15 2.48
CA ALA A 204 -15.13 -11.24 3.61
C ALA A 204 -15.88 -11.11 4.94
N LEU A 205 -15.47 -11.89 5.93
CA LEU A 205 -15.97 -11.85 7.30
C LEU A 205 -14.80 -11.63 8.25
N GLN A 206 -14.94 -10.68 9.15
CA GLN A 206 -14.02 -10.43 10.24
C GLN A 206 -14.74 -10.57 11.58
N LEU A 207 -14.14 -11.32 12.49
CA LEU A 207 -14.54 -11.43 13.89
C LEU A 207 -13.39 -10.96 14.76
N LYS A 208 -13.59 -9.88 15.53
CA LYS A 208 -12.54 -9.29 16.36
C LYS A 208 -13.03 -9.08 17.79
N SER A 209 -12.28 -9.63 18.75
CA SER A 209 -12.55 -9.42 20.16
C SER A 209 -12.02 -8.09 20.67
N HIS A 210 -12.73 -7.48 21.62
CA HIS A 210 -12.37 -6.24 22.29
C HIS A 210 -12.36 -6.42 23.80
N ARG A 211 -11.65 -7.42 24.29
CA ARG A 211 -11.56 -7.71 25.72
C ARG A 211 -10.60 -6.72 26.37
N LYS A 212 -11.06 -6.06 27.45
CA LYS A 212 -10.24 -5.11 28.21
C LYS A 212 -9.16 -5.80 29.03
N ASP A 213 -9.37 -7.07 29.40
CA ASP A 213 -8.40 -7.86 30.14
C ASP A 213 -7.27 -8.32 29.19
N SER A 214 -6.09 -7.76 29.37
CA SER A 214 -4.89 -8.10 28.58
C SER A 214 -4.39 -9.53 28.83
N THR A 215 -4.82 -10.17 29.94
CA THR A 215 -4.47 -11.57 30.25
C THR A 215 -5.41 -12.57 29.59
N ALA A 216 -6.57 -12.13 29.10
CA ALA A 216 -7.46 -12.93 28.29
C ALA A 216 -6.92 -13.08 26.86
N PHE A 217 -7.28 -14.16 26.19
CA PHE A 217 -7.01 -14.27 24.77
C PHE A 217 -7.91 -13.30 23.99
N ASN A 218 -7.28 -12.39 23.27
CA ASN A 218 -7.93 -11.63 22.22
C ASN A 218 -7.68 -12.34 20.90
N HIS A 219 -8.71 -12.34 20.06
CA HIS A 219 -8.64 -12.96 18.74
C HIS A 219 -9.12 -12.00 17.66
N GLU A 220 -8.54 -12.19 16.49
CA GLU A 220 -8.99 -11.60 15.25
C GLU A 220 -8.99 -12.69 14.19
N PHE A 221 -10.17 -13.05 13.71
CA PHE A 221 -10.37 -14.01 12.65
C PHE A 221 -10.91 -13.29 11.42
N ASN A 222 -10.21 -13.41 10.31
CA ASN A 222 -10.62 -12.90 9.01
C ASN A 222 -10.76 -14.08 8.06
N THR A 223 -11.79 -14.09 7.25
CA THR A 223 -11.90 -15.03 6.13
C THR A 223 -12.47 -14.32 4.92
N SER A 224 -11.94 -14.64 3.75
CA SER A 224 -12.45 -14.16 2.48
C SER A 224 -12.65 -15.30 1.50
N PHE A 225 -13.59 -15.10 0.62
CA PHE A 225 -13.81 -15.90 -0.59
C PHE A 225 -13.88 -14.95 -1.77
N ASP A 226 -13.07 -15.20 -2.79
CA ASP A 226 -13.02 -14.43 -4.01
C ASP A 226 -13.18 -15.36 -5.22
N TYR A 227 -14.00 -14.95 -6.14
CA TYR A 227 -14.26 -15.64 -7.42
C TYR A 227 -13.97 -14.71 -8.57
N LEU A 228 -13.06 -15.09 -9.43
CA LEU A 228 -12.66 -14.37 -10.61
C LEU A 228 -12.97 -15.23 -11.84
N THR A 229 -13.53 -14.64 -12.91
CA THR A 229 -13.76 -15.34 -14.18
C THR A 229 -13.68 -14.38 -15.36
N ASN A 230 -13.35 -14.92 -16.51
CA ASN A 230 -13.33 -14.16 -17.75
C ASN A 230 -14.33 -14.72 -18.80
N SER A 231 -14.36 -14.08 -19.97
CA SER A 231 -15.22 -14.48 -21.09
C SER A 231 -14.76 -15.74 -21.84
N SER A 232 -13.50 -16.19 -21.63
CA SER A 232 -12.95 -17.41 -22.27
C SER A 232 -13.12 -18.67 -21.42
N GLY A 233 -13.79 -18.59 -20.27
CA GLY A 233 -14.03 -19.74 -19.39
C GLY A 233 -12.95 -19.97 -18.34
N LEU A 234 -11.94 -19.10 -18.26
CA LEU A 234 -10.97 -19.10 -17.18
C LEU A 234 -11.65 -18.67 -15.89
N ALA A 235 -11.38 -19.35 -14.81
CA ALA A 235 -11.94 -19.03 -13.50
C ALA A 235 -10.96 -19.35 -12.37
N GLU A 236 -10.99 -18.54 -11.32
CA GLU A 236 -10.27 -18.79 -10.07
C GLU A 236 -11.23 -18.67 -8.88
N ARG A 237 -11.05 -19.55 -7.94
CA ARG A 237 -11.69 -19.54 -6.62
C ARG A 237 -10.60 -19.47 -5.58
N HIS A 238 -10.62 -18.42 -4.80
CA HIS A 238 -9.66 -18.13 -3.76
C HIS A 238 -10.37 -18.10 -2.42
N VAL A 239 -9.87 -18.85 -1.44
CA VAL A 239 -10.33 -18.82 -0.05
C VAL A 239 -9.13 -18.52 0.84
N LYS A 240 -9.23 -17.48 1.65
CA LYS A 240 -8.22 -17.13 2.63
C LYS A 240 -8.83 -17.08 4.03
N GLY A 241 -8.10 -17.59 5.01
CA GLY A 241 -8.43 -17.51 6.41
C GLY A 241 -7.23 -17.10 7.24
N ASP A 242 -7.38 -16.08 8.08
CA ASP A 242 -6.36 -15.58 9.01
C ASP A 242 -6.90 -15.61 10.42
N LEU A 243 -6.21 -16.26 11.33
CA LEU A 243 -6.50 -16.26 12.76
C LEU A 243 -5.31 -15.69 13.53
N ASN A 244 -5.51 -14.57 14.19
CA ASN A 244 -4.53 -13.95 15.06
C ASN A 244 -5.00 -14.01 16.51
N LEU A 245 -4.25 -14.71 17.35
CA LEU A 245 -4.48 -14.80 18.78
C LEU A 245 -3.40 -14.03 19.51
N HIS A 246 -3.77 -13.20 20.47
CA HIS A 246 -2.78 -12.54 21.32
C HIS A 246 -3.18 -12.49 22.79
N ARG A 247 -2.17 -12.58 23.67
CA ARG A 247 -2.33 -12.59 25.12
C ARG A 247 -1.06 -12.08 25.80
N HIS A 248 -1.22 -11.43 26.95
CA HIS A 248 -0.09 -11.11 27.82
C HIS A 248 0.11 -12.20 28.88
N VAL A 249 1.34 -12.68 28.98
CA VAL A 249 1.78 -13.72 29.92
C VAL A 249 3.07 -13.27 30.61
N GLY A 250 3.03 -13.00 31.90
CA GLY A 250 4.21 -12.64 32.69
C GLY A 250 4.95 -11.40 32.16
N GLY A 251 4.21 -10.37 31.75
CA GLY A 251 4.79 -9.12 31.19
C GLY A 251 5.32 -9.23 29.75
N LYS A 252 5.11 -10.35 29.10
CA LYS A 252 5.44 -10.57 27.68
C LYS A 252 4.15 -10.74 26.89
N ARG A 253 4.15 -10.36 25.62
CA ARG A 253 3.03 -10.58 24.71
C ARG A 253 3.32 -11.79 23.83
N LEU A 254 2.44 -12.76 23.87
CA LEU A 254 2.41 -13.90 22.97
C LEU A 254 1.40 -13.61 21.84
N ASP A 255 1.85 -13.68 20.62
CA ASP A 255 1.04 -13.59 19.40
C ASP A 255 1.16 -14.93 18.65
N ILE A 256 0.04 -15.48 18.19
CA ILE A 256 -0.01 -16.69 17.37
C ILE A 256 -0.84 -16.37 16.14
N GLY A 257 -0.20 -16.29 14.99
CA GLY A 257 -0.86 -16.14 13.69
C GLY A 257 -0.97 -17.48 12.97
N VAL A 258 -2.15 -17.78 12.45
CA VAL A 258 -2.39 -18.90 11.54
C VAL A 258 -3.02 -18.35 10.28
N GLU A 259 -2.44 -18.65 9.14
CA GLU A 259 -2.94 -18.27 7.82
C GLU A 259 -3.16 -19.54 7.00
N ALA A 260 -4.31 -19.64 6.36
CA ALA A 260 -4.62 -20.73 5.43
C ALA A 260 -5.16 -20.12 4.14
N GLN A 261 -4.66 -20.60 3.01
CA GLN A 261 -5.06 -20.13 1.69
C GLN A 261 -5.27 -21.34 0.77
N LEU A 262 -6.36 -21.31 0.04
CA LEU A 262 -6.75 -22.34 -0.92
C LEU A 262 -7.12 -21.66 -2.22
N ASP A 263 -6.41 -22.00 -3.29
CA ASP A 263 -6.64 -21.50 -4.63
C ASP A 263 -7.01 -22.65 -5.57
N ARG A 264 -8.01 -22.43 -6.38
CA ARG A 264 -8.38 -23.33 -7.47
C ARG A 264 -8.55 -22.54 -8.75
N THR A 265 -7.57 -22.68 -9.64
CA THR A 265 -7.52 -21.99 -10.92
C THR A 265 -7.88 -22.98 -12.02
N GLN A 266 -8.90 -22.66 -12.80
CA GLN A 266 -9.34 -23.40 -13.98
C GLN A 266 -8.97 -22.59 -15.21
N LEU A 267 -8.07 -23.11 -16.05
CA LEU A 267 -7.66 -22.44 -17.29
C LEU A 267 -8.63 -22.75 -18.44
N ASP A 268 -9.13 -23.99 -18.49
CA ASP A 268 -10.14 -24.45 -19.44
C ASP A 268 -10.91 -25.65 -18.86
N THR A 269 -11.66 -26.37 -19.67
CA THR A 269 -12.46 -27.54 -19.24
C THR A 269 -11.59 -28.72 -18.77
N ALA A 270 -10.35 -28.81 -19.23
CA ALA A 270 -9.44 -29.94 -18.96
C ALA A 270 -8.37 -29.62 -17.92
N ARG A 271 -7.93 -28.34 -17.82
CA ARG A 271 -6.80 -27.93 -16.98
C ARG A 271 -7.29 -27.18 -15.73
N THR A 272 -7.08 -27.79 -14.59
CA THR A 272 -7.40 -27.20 -13.28
C THR A 272 -6.24 -27.40 -12.33
N TYR A 273 -5.82 -26.35 -11.64
CA TYR A 273 -4.76 -26.34 -10.65
C TYR A 273 -5.32 -26.03 -9.28
N ASN A 274 -4.78 -26.68 -8.27
CA ASN A 274 -5.12 -26.42 -6.87
C ASN A 274 -3.82 -26.08 -6.11
N GLN A 275 -3.88 -25.06 -5.29
CA GLN A 275 -2.82 -24.66 -4.39
C GLN A 275 -3.38 -24.55 -2.99
N ALA A 276 -2.66 -25.08 -1.99
CA ALA A 276 -3.08 -25.01 -0.60
C ALA A 276 -1.86 -24.66 0.26
N ILE A 277 -1.96 -23.56 0.99
CA ILE A 277 -0.88 -23.06 1.84
C ILE A 277 -1.42 -22.86 3.24
N VAL A 278 -0.66 -23.34 4.23
CA VAL A 278 -0.94 -23.08 5.65
C VAL A 278 0.31 -22.57 6.31
N GLN A 279 0.22 -21.43 6.99
CA GLN A 279 1.33 -20.83 7.71
C GLN A 279 0.99 -20.66 9.19
N LEU A 280 1.92 -21.02 10.07
CA LEU A 280 1.85 -20.83 11.52
C LEU A 280 2.97 -19.90 11.97
N ASN A 281 2.63 -18.83 12.66
CA ASN A 281 3.53 -17.73 12.99
C ASN A 281 3.49 -17.37 14.49
N PRO A 282 3.99 -18.20 15.42
CA PRO A 282 4.13 -17.84 16.82
C PRO A 282 5.22 -16.80 17.03
N LYS A 283 4.94 -15.78 17.84
CA LYS A 283 5.83 -14.69 18.20
C LYS A 283 5.69 -14.32 19.66
N LEU A 284 6.79 -14.19 20.36
CA LEU A 284 6.86 -13.69 21.73
C LEU A 284 7.58 -12.35 21.72
N SER A 285 6.93 -11.31 22.23
CA SER A 285 7.49 -9.96 22.32
C SER A 285 7.56 -9.47 23.77
N THR A 286 8.53 -8.62 24.05
CA THR A 286 8.74 -7.99 25.36
C THR A 286 9.14 -6.54 25.19
N GLU A 287 8.70 -5.71 26.13
CA GLU A 287 9.09 -4.30 26.23
C GLU A 287 9.71 -4.08 27.59
N LYS A 288 10.90 -3.49 27.60
CA LYS A 288 11.60 -3.14 28.84
C LYS A 288 12.30 -1.79 28.68
N GLY A 289 11.74 -0.76 29.31
CA GLY A 289 12.22 0.61 29.15
C GLY A 289 12.14 1.05 27.68
N PRO A 290 13.23 1.55 27.10
CA PRO A 290 13.21 1.96 25.68
C PRO A 290 13.31 0.79 24.68
N TRP A 291 13.56 -0.42 25.15
CA TRP A 291 13.78 -1.59 24.32
C TRP A 291 12.50 -2.35 24.05
N ARG A 292 12.29 -2.69 22.80
CA ARG A 292 11.29 -3.67 22.36
C ARG A 292 12.03 -4.79 21.62
N ALA A 293 11.77 -6.03 21.99
CA ALA A 293 12.33 -7.20 21.34
C ALA A 293 11.23 -8.25 21.08
N ALA A 294 11.32 -8.90 19.95
CA ALA A 294 10.42 -9.99 19.61
C ALA A 294 11.22 -11.14 18.97
N VAL A 295 10.84 -12.35 19.27
CA VAL A 295 11.36 -13.57 18.65
C VAL A 295 10.20 -14.47 18.27
N GLY A 296 10.33 -15.17 17.17
CA GLY A 296 9.29 -16.04 16.65
C GLY A 296 9.82 -17.03 15.62
N LEU A 297 8.91 -17.84 15.15
CA LEU A 297 9.15 -18.83 14.12
C LEU A 297 7.98 -18.81 13.14
N GLY A 298 8.23 -18.81 11.86
CA GLY A 298 7.23 -19.09 10.83
C GLY A 298 7.42 -20.52 10.35
N VAL A 299 6.33 -21.26 10.23
CA VAL A 299 6.30 -22.57 9.57
C VAL A 299 5.24 -22.49 8.49
N ALA A 300 5.61 -22.75 7.25
CA ALA A 300 4.68 -22.79 6.13
C ALA A 300 4.67 -24.19 5.53
N LEU A 301 3.48 -24.66 5.24
CA LEU A 301 3.22 -25.86 4.45
C LEU A 301 2.70 -25.41 3.09
N ASP A 302 3.40 -25.75 2.04
CA ASP A 302 3.03 -25.46 0.66
C ASP A 302 2.66 -26.78 -0.02
N ALA A 303 1.35 -27.01 -0.19
CA ALA A 303 0.85 -28.17 -0.92
C ALA A 303 0.46 -27.72 -2.34
N ASP A 304 1.46 -27.30 -3.10
CA ASP A 304 1.32 -26.95 -4.50
C ASP A 304 1.33 -28.23 -5.35
N GLN A 305 0.34 -28.40 -6.21
CA GLN A 305 0.30 -29.55 -7.13
C GLN A 305 1.04 -29.19 -8.42
N PRO A 306 1.63 -30.15 -9.08
CA PRO A 306 1.94 -31.58 -8.85
C PRO A 306 3.38 -32.00 -9.15
N THR A 307 4.38 -31.18 -9.08
CA THR A 307 5.70 -31.51 -9.64
C THR A 307 6.87 -31.48 -8.64
N ARG A 308 6.58 -31.39 -7.35
CA ARG A 308 7.64 -31.43 -6.32
C ARG A 308 7.79 -32.86 -5.80
N ASP A 309 8.65 -33.62 -6.45
CA ASP A 309 9.00 -34.97 -6.01
C ASP A 309 9.85 -35.00 -4.71
N GLU A 310 10.21 -33.83 -4.15
CA GLU A 310 11.05 -33.72 -2.97
C GLU A 310 10.26 -33.12 -1.79
N ILE A 311 10.12 -33.87 -0.71
CA ILE A 311 9.45 -33.49 0.55
C ILE A 311 10.05 -32.21 1.16
N GLY A 312 11.29 -31.86 0.83
CA GLY A 312 11.95 -30.66 1.33
C GLY A 312 11.34 -29.34 0.86
N ASP A 313 10.57 -29.35 -0.22
CA ASP A 313 9.94 -28.16 -0.78
C ASP A 313 8.54 -27.88 -0.23
N VAL A 314 7.96 -28.81 0.52
CA VAL A 314 6.61 -28.71 1.09
C VAL A 314 6.60 -27.96 2.44
N VAL A 315 7.69 -28.03 3.20
CA VAL A 315 7.77 -27.43 4.53
C VAL A 315 8.88 -26.38 4.57
N HIS A 316 8.48 -25.16 4.84
CA HIS A 316 9.40 -24.04 4.99
C HIS A 316 9.42 -23.55 6.45
N VAL A 317 10.60 -23.23 6.95
CA VAL A 317 10.79 -22.74 8.32
C VAL A 317 11.53 -21.41 8.28
N TYR A 318 10.95 -20.39 8.92
CA TYR A 318 11.45 -19.02 8.92
C TYR A 318 11.76 -18.56 10.34
N PRO A 319 13.03 -18.39 10.74
CA PRO A 319 13.36 -17.70 11.98
C PRO A 319 12.93 -16.25 11.89
N ARG A 320 12.35 -15.72 12.97
CA ARG A 320 11.90 -14.32 13.06
C ARG A 320 12.44 -13.69 14.32
N ALA A 321 13.06 -12.54 14.18
CA ALA A 321 13.48 -11.73 15.30
C ALA A 321 13.39 -10.24 14.94
N GLU A 322 13.04 -9.44 15.92
CA GLU A 322 12.99 -8.00 15.79
C GLU A 322 13.49 -7.36 17.08
N VAL A 323 14.26 -6.29 16.94
CA VAL A 323 14.69 -5.45 18.05
C VAL A 323 14.55 -4.00 17.64
N SER A 324 14.05 -3.17 18.54
CA SER A 324 14.02 -1.73 18.38
C SER A 324 14.30 -1.00 19.70
N VAL A 325 14.83 0.20 19.61
CA VAL A 325 15.16 1.04 20.77
C VAL A 325 14.53 2.40 20.60
N ASN A 326 13.66 2.77 21.51
CA ASN A 326 13.05 4.09 21.52
C ASN A 326 13.97 5.09 22.21
N LEU A 327 14.67 5.89 21.45
CA LEU A 327 15.56 6.94 21.93
C LEU A 327 14.87 8.30 21.87
N PHE A 328 15.12 9.11 22.90
CA PHE A 328 14.65 10.50 22.95
C PHE A 328 13.14 10.66 22.73
N ARG A 329 12.31 9.78 23.33
CA ARG A 329 10.84 9.85 23.26
C ARG A 329 10.30 9.83 21.82
N ASN A 330 10.65 8.78 21.07
CA ASN A 330 10.28 8.57 19.67
C ASN A 330 10.94 9.51 18.64
N LEU A 331 11.87 10.35 19.05
CA LEU A 331 12.63 11.17 18.09
C LEU A 331 13.50 10.30 17.18
N PHE A 332 14.01 9.20 17.72
CA PHE A 332 14.91 8.32 17.00
C PHE A 332 14.72 6.86 17.46
N VAL A 333 14.16 6.03 16.62
CA VAL A 333 13.86 4.62 16.90
C VAL A 333 14.58 3.73 15.90
N PRO A 334 15.86 3.39 16.13
CA PRO A 334 16.54 2.38 15.33
C PRO A 334 15.91 1.01 15.56
N TYR A 335 15.90 0.22 14.51
CA TYR A 335 15.43 -1.15 14.56
C TYR A 335 16.21 -2.07 13.62
N ALA A 336 16.20 -3.35 13.94
CA ALA A 336 16.68 -4.42 13.07
C ALA A 336 15.70 -5.59 13.13
N LYS A 337 15.46 -6.21 12.00
CA LYS A 337 14.59 -7.39 11.91
C LYS A 337 15.16 -8.43 10.95
N VAL A 338 14.91 -9.68 11.26
CA VAL A 338 15.16 -10.82 10.42
C VAL A 338 13.89 -11.66 10.33
N GLY A 339 13.62 -12.21 9.15
CA GLY A 339 12.45 -13.06 8.94
C GLY A 339 12.42 -13.62 7.53
N GLY A 340 11.37 -14.34 7.25
CA GLY A 340 11.04 -14.90 5.96
C GLY A 340 9.55 -15.18 5.88
N GLY A 341 9.09 -15.76 4.79
CA GLY A 341 7.70 -16.12 4.58
C GLY A 341 7.43 -16.63 3.18
N LEU A 342 6.31 -17.27 3.02
CA LEU A 342 5.83 -17.73 1.72
C LEU A 342 4.82 -16.71 1.20
N LEU A 343 5.04 -16.24 -0.02
CA LEU A 343 4.15 -15.33 -0.73
C LEU A 343 3.38 -16.16 -1.78
N VAL A 344 2.09 -16.13 -1.69
CA VAL A 344 1.23 -16.84 -2.63
C VAL A 344 1.12 -16.02 -3.90
N ASN A 345 1.31 -16.65 -5.04
CA ASN A 345 1.00 -16.07 -6.35
C ASN A 345 -0.23 -16.80 -6.89
N ASN A 346 -1.23 -16.05 -7.30
CA ASN A 346 -2.45 -16.57 -7.90
C ASN A 346 -2.84 -15.75 -9.14
N LEU A 347 -3.90 -16.13 -9.81
CA LEU A 347 -4.33 -15.45 -11.02
C LEU A 347 -4.83 -14.03 -10.77
N HIS A 348 -5.54 -13.83 -9.67
CA HIS A 348 -6.06 -12.50 -9.30
C HIS A 348 -4.90 -11.53 -9.09
N ASP A 349 -3.92 -11.91 -8.27
CA ASP A 349 -2.74 -11.10 -7.99
C ASP A 349 -1.88 -10.87 -9.25
N ALA A 350 -1.71 -11.89 -10.09
CA ALA A 350 -0.97 -11.76 -11.34
C ALA A 350 -1.62 -10.78 -12.33
N LEU A 351 -2.95 -10.78 -12.42
CA LEU A 351 -3.69 -9.84 -13.27
C LEU A 351 -3.73 -8.43 -12.68
N GLU A 352 -3.71 -8.32 -11.36
CA GLU A 352 -3.57 -7.04 -10.69
C GLU A 352 -2.20 -6.43 -10.97
N LEU A 353 -1.15 -7.24 -10.94
CA LEU A 353 0.21 -6.82 -11.29
C LEU A 353 0.34 -6.48 -12.77
N ASN A 354 -0.17 -7.34 -13.64
CA ASN A 354 -0.07 -7.20 -15.08
C ASN A 354 -1.41 -7.49 -15.77
N PRO A 355 -2.20 -6.47 -16.11
CA PRO A 355 -3.49 -6.65 -16.77
C PRO A 355 -3.42 -7.32 -18.16
N PHE A 356 -2.23 -7.39 -18.75
CA PHE A 356 -1.94 -7.97 -20.05
C PHE A 356 -1.40 -9.40 -19.95
N PHE A 357 -1.42 -9.99 -18.77
CA PHE A 357 -1.00 -11.36 -18.53
C PHE A 357 -1.92 -12.36 -19.22
N ALA A 358 -1.34 -13.33 -19.94
CA ALA A 358 -2.06 -14.43 -20.55
C ALA A 358 -1.83 -15.73 -19.76
N PRO A 359 -2.82 -16.19 -19.02
CA PRO A 359 -2.68 -17.38 -18.18
C PRO A 359 -2.56 -18.69 -18.97
N ASP A 360 -2.82 -18.69 -20.26
CA ASP A 360 -2.68 -19.87 -21.13
C ASP A 360 -1.25 -20.44 -21.17
N HIS A 361 -0.26 -19.64 -20.80
CA HIS A 361 1.16 -20.03 -20.75
C HIS A 361 1.61 -20.53 -19.37
N LEU A 362 0.73 -20.73 -18.40
CA LEU A 362 1.08 -21.30 -17.09
C LEU A 362 1.56 -22.77 -17.18
N ASP A 363 1.33 -23.42 -18.31
CA ASP A 363 1.77 -24.80 -18.60
C ASP A 363 3.15 -24.88 -19.29
N SER A 364 3.88 -23.79 -19.36
CA SER A 364 5.19 -23.81 -20.04
C SER A 364 6.13 -24.79 -19.34
N PRO A 365 6.80 -25.68 -20.11
CA PRO A 365 7.73 -26.65 -19.55
C PRO A 365 8.92 -25.92 -18.91
N VAL A 366 9.28 -26.32 -17.71
CA VAL A 366 10.45 -25.80 -16.97
C VAL A 366 11.55 -26.85 -17.00
N VAL A 367 12.77 -26.44 -17.33
CA VAL A 367 13.93 -27.31 -17.25
C VAL A 367 14.55 -27.20 -15.85
N LEU A 368 14.33 -28.22 -15.03
CA LEU A 368 14.94 -28.36 -13.71
C LEU A 368 15.99 -29.50 -13.76
N ASN A 369 17.24 -29.20 -13.42
CA ASN A 369 18.32 -30.16 -13.38
C ASN A 369 18.49 -30.97 -14.70
N GLY A 370 18.22 -30.36 -15.85
CA GLY A 370 18.32 -31.00 -17.16
C GLY A 370 17.12 -31.88 -17.54
N GLN A 371 16.10 -31.96 -16.73
CA GLN A 371 14.81 -32.61 -17.03
C GLN A 371 13.75 -31.55 -17.35
N THR A 372 13.03 -31.77 -18.42
CA THR A 372 11.89 -30.93 -18.77
C THR A 372 10.67 -31.40 -17.95
N ILE A 373 10.25 -30.59 -16.99
CA ILE A 373 9.07 -30.83 -16.16
C ILE A 373 7.97 -29.93 -16.69
N GLN A 374 6.77 -30.46 -16.89
CA GLN A 374 5.58 -29.65 -17.13
C GLN A 374 5.23 -28.96 -15.82
N ALA A 375 5.60 -27.66 -15.68
CA ALA A 375 5.15 -26.87 -14.56
C ALA A 375 3.74 -26.39 -14.85
N SER A 376 2.82 -26.75 -13.99
CA SER A 376 1.42 -26.39 -14.10
C SER A 376 0.99 -25.51 -12.94
N GLY A 377 0.43 -24.33 -13.25
CA GLY A 377 -0.09 -23.40 -12.26
C GLY A 377 0.91 -22.37 -11.74
N PHE A 378 0.46 -21.58 -10.79
CA PHE A 378 1.28 -20.60 -10.10
C PHE A 378 2.17 -21.27 -9.05
N ARG A 379 3.37 -20.71 -8.86
CA ARG A 379 4.27 -21.11 -7.79
C ARG A 379 4.32 -20.03 -6.73
N SER A 380 4.37 -20.44 -5.47
CA SER A 380 4.58 -19.54 -4.35
C SER A 380 6.01 -19.00 -4.35
N THR A 381 6.16 -17.71 -4.13
CA THR A 381 7.49 -17.12 -3.93
C THR A 381 7.97 -17.37 -2.50
N ASN A 382 9.04 -18.14 -2.34
CA ASN A 382 9.64 -18.40 -1.04
C ASN A 382 10.65 -17.31 -0.67
N LYS A 383 10.28 -16.39 0.18
CA LYS A 383 11.19 -15.41 0.79
C LYS A 383 11.97 -16.07 1.92
N ARG A 384 13.07 -16.68 1.59
CA ARG A 384 13.79 -17.60 2.45
C ARG A 384 14.39 -16.95 3.69
N LEU A 385 15.09 -15.84 3.50
CA LEU A 385 15.67 -15.05 4.58
C LEU A 385 15.73 -13.59 4.16
N ALA A 386 15.21 -12.75 5.02
CA ALA A 386 15.21 -11.31 4.85
C ALA A 386 15.81 -10.63 6.07
N PHE A 387 16.73 -9.73 5.84
CA PHE A 387 17.27 -8.82 6.85
C PHE A 387 16.79 -7.42 6.52
N ALA A 388 16.35 -6.69 7.52
CA ALA A 388 16.05 -5.29 7.37
C ALA A 388 16.48 -4.54 8.63
N GLY A 389 16.97 -3.32 8.43
CA GLY A 389 17.29 -2.40 9.50
C GLY A 389 17.00 -0.98 9.06
N GLY A 390 16.70 -0.14 10.01
CA GLY A 390 16.35 1.24 9.71
C GLY A 390 16.24 2.09 10.96
N VAL A 391 15.85 3.32 10.70
CA VAL A 391 15.59 4.32 11.73
C VAL A 391 14.30 5.02 11.37
N ARG A 392 13.39 5.10 12.32
CA ARG A 392 12.18 5.90 12.21
C ARG A 392 12.11 6.89 13.36
N GLY A 393 11.46 8.01 13.12
CA GLY A 393 11.35 9.03 14.17
C GLY A 393 10.29 10.07 13.87
N THR A 394 9.90 10.74 14.94
CA THR A 394 9.00 11.90 14.91
C THR A 394 9.76 13.05 15.57
N VAL A 395 10.27 13.97 14.74
CA VAL A 395 11.10 15.10 15.20
C VAL A 395 10.25 16.14 15.91
N THR A 396 9.07 16.39 15.33
CA THR A 396 8.03 17.26 15.91
C THR A 396 6.67 16.62 15.67
N GLU A 397 5.61 17.16 16.24
CA GLU A 397 4.23 16.76 15.92
C GLU A 397 3.91 16.88 14.43
N HIS A 398 4.73 17.60 13.66
CA HIS A 398 4.55 17.90 12.26
C HIS A 398 5.43 17.09 11.32
N PHE A 399 6.60 16.61 11.78
CA PHE A 399 7.59 15.95 10.92
C PHE A 399 7.96 14.56 11.42
N ARG A 400 7.77 13.59 10.54
CA ARG A 400 8.14 12.18 10.72
C ARG A 400 8.99 11.70 9.56
N PHE A 401 9.88 10.78 9.85
CA PHE A 401 10.74 10.17 8.86
C PHE A 401 10.94 8.68 9.13
N HIS A 402 11.27 7.94 8.09
CA HIS A 402 11.65 6.54 8.14
C HIS A 402 12.70 6.29 7.07
N GLY A 403 13.88 5.82 7.46
CA GLY A 403 14.93 5.37 6.54
C GLY A 403 15.25 3.91 6.81
N TYR A 404 15.38 3.09 5.77
CA TYR A 404 15.61 1.67 5.92
C TYR A 404 16.45 1.08 4.81
N ALA A 405 17.12 -0.03 5.15
CA ALA A 405 17.77 -0.90 4.19
C ALA A 405 17.34 -2.34 4.42
N SER A 406 17.15 -3.09 3.35
CA SER A 406 16.80 -4.51 3.43
C SER A 406 17.52 -5.33 2.37
N SER A 407 17.68 -6.62 2.66
CA SER A 407 18.20 -7.62 1.73
C SER A 407 17.43 -8.91 1.93
N ALA A 408 16.88 -9.47 0.85
CA ALA A 408 16.10 -10.70 0.90
C ALA A 408 16.40 -11.59 -0.30
N GLN A 409 16.48 -12.89 -0.06
CA GLN A 409 16.53 -13.90 -1.10
C GLN A 409 15.13 -14.45 -1.33
N HIS A 410 14.69 -14.41 -2.59
CA HIS A 410 13.42 -14.96 -3.04
C HIS A 410 13.69 -16.11 -4.00
N GLU A 411 13.12 -17.25 -3.73
CA GLU A 411 13.05 -18.40 -4.64
C GLU A 411 11.69 -18.41 -5.31
N ASP A 412 11.62 -18.81 -6.57
CA ASP A 412 10.41 -18.73 -7.39
C ASP A 412 9.78 -17.33 -7.41
N PHE A 413 10.61 -16.30 -7.60
CA PHE A 413 10.14 -14.93 -7.72
C PHE A 413 9.44 -14.74 -9.06
N LEU A 414 8.17 -14.30 -9.02
CA LEU A 414 7.35 -14.11 -10.22
C LEU A 414 7.82 -12.89 -11.03
N LEU A 415 8.13 -13.13 -12.29
CA LEU A 415 8.43 -12.13 -13.31
C LEU A 415 7.53 -12.33 -14.51
N PHE A 416 7.39 -11.28 -15.33
CA PHE A 416 6.58 -11.33 -16.54
C PHE A 416 7.46 -11.09 -17.77
N LYS A 417 7.44 -12.03 -18.70
CA LYS A 417 8.09 -11.90 -20.01
C LYS A 417 7.05 -11.71 -21.11
N PRO A 418 7.33 -10.90 -22.13
CA PRO A 418 6.45 -10.79 -23.27
C PRO A 418 6.43 -12.11 -24.05
N THR A 419 5.22 -12.49 -24.44
CA THR A 419 4.97 -13.59 -25.36
C THR A 419 4.01 -13.10 -26.45
N THR A 420 3.89 -13.86 -27.53
CA THR A 420 3.02 -13.50 -28.63
C THR A 420 1.94 -14.57 -28.74
N VAL A 421 0.69 -14.16 -28.63
CA VAL A 421 -0.44 -15.02 -28.98
C VAL A 421 -0.73 -14.79 -30.45
N VAL A 422 -0.66 -15.86 -31.21
CA VAL A 422 -1.01 -15.87 -32.64
C VAL A 422 -2.30 -16.66 -32.78
N ASN A 423 -3.40 -15.97 -33.08
CA ASN A 423 -4.65 -16.58 -33.47
C ASN A 423 -4.81 -16.45 -35.01
N ASP A 424 -5.72 -17.24 -35.62
CA ASP A 424 -5.99 -17.17 -37.06
C ASP A 424 -6.38 -15.76 -37.58
N THR A 425 -6.70 -14.85 -36.66
CA THR A 425 -7.22 -13.52 -36.97
C THR A 425 -6.40 -12.36 -36.41
N ALA A 426 -5.50 -12.59 -35.44
CA ALA A 426 -4.69 -11.53 -34.84
C ALA A 426 -3.42 -12.06 -34.14
N SER A 427 -2.35 -11.29 -34.23
CA SER A 427 -1.15 -11.47 -33.41
C SER A 427 -1.03 -10.30 -32.44
N TYR A 428 -0.94 -10.56 -31.14
CA TYR A 428 -0.83 -9.52 -30.13
C TYR A 428 0.18 -9.87 -29.04
N ALA A 429 0.82 -8.85 -28.51
CA ALA A 429 1.75 -8.99 -27.40
C ALA A 429 0.98 -9.19 -26.09
N THR A 430 1.40 -10.16 -25.34
CA THR A 430 0.90 -10.49 -24.02
C THR A 430 2.09 -10.89 -23.14
N PHE A 431 1.84 -11.33 -21.93
CA PHE A 431 2.91 -11.70 -20.99
C PHE A 431 2.68 -13.10 -20.43
N GLU A 432 3.75 -13.83 -20.28
CA GLU A 432 3.80 -15.11 -19.57
C GLU A 432 4.49 -14.97 -18.22
N ALA A 433 4.12 -15.80 -17.25
CA ALA A 433 4.75 -15.88 -15.95
C ALA A 433 6.03 -16.69 -16.03
N VAL A 434 7.13 -16.14 -15.51
CA VAL A 434 8.41 -16.84 -15.36
C VAL A 434 8.91 -16.69 -13.93
N TYR A 435 9.67 -17.67 -13.46
CA TYR A 435 10.12 -17.73 -12.08
C TYR A 435 11.66 -17.80 -12.02
N ASP A 436 12.23 -17.02 -11.11
CA ASP A 436 13.68 -17.06 -10.88
C ASP A 436 14.03 -16.90 -9.39
N THR A 437 15.24 -17.28 -9.02
CA THR A 437 15.81 -16.98 -7.71
C THR A 437 16.44 -15.60 -7.74
N VAL A 438 15.90 -14.67 -6.97
CA VAL A 438 16.30 -13.26 -6.98
C VAL A 438 16.75 -12.81 -5.59
N ASN A 439 17.95 -12.22 -5.52
CA ASN A 439 18.37 -11.46 -4.35
C ASN A 439 17.99 -9.99 -4.54
N VAL A 440 17.04 -9.53 -3.75
CA VAL A 440 16.57 -8.14 -3.76
C VAL A 440 17.21 -7.37 -2.62
N ARG A 441 17.88 -6.26 -2.94
CA ARG A 441 18.36 -5.28 -1.95
C ARG A 441 17.64 -3.99 -2.14
N THR A 442 17.12 -3.44 -1.05
CA THR A 442 16.34 -2.20 -1.07
C THR A 442 16.94 -1.21 -0.10
N LEU A 443 17.12 0.04 -0.54
CA LEU A 443 17.34 1.19 0.31
C LEU A 443 16.16 2.13 0.15
N GLY A 444 15.48 2.47 1.25
CA GLY A 444 14.29 3.27 1.22
C GLY A 444 14.30 4.42 2.21
N GLY A 445 13.54 5.44 1.89
CA GLY A 445 13.31 6.59 2.75
C GLY A 445 11.90 7.15 2.58
N GLU A 446 11.27 7.51 3.68
CA GLU A 446 9.94 8.09 3.73
C GLU A 446 9.97 9.34 4.61
N VAL A 447 9.25 10.36 4.21
CA VAL A 447 9.07 11.60 4.96
C VAL A 447 7.62 12.01 4.97
N GLY A 448 7.18 12.56 6.10
CA GLY A 448 5.86 13.16 6.24
C GLY A 448 5.97 14.48 6.99
N LEU A 449 5.38 15.53 6.42
CA LEU A 449 5.32 16.87 7.00
C LEU A 449 3.88 17.37 6.95
N SER A 450 3.30 17.69 8.11
CA SER A 450 1.95 18.23 8.23
C SER A 450 2.01 19.56 8.98
N LEU A 451 1.67 20.66 8.33
CA LEU A 451 1.69 22.00 8.91
C LEU A 451 0.26 22.48 9.15
N GLY A 452 -0.24 22.24 10.36
CA GLY A 452 -1.63 22.47 10.71
C GLY A 452 -2.57 21.68 9.80
N ASP A 453 -3.77 22.25 9.58
CA ASP A 453 -4.80 21.61 8.72
C ASP A 453 -4.67 22.00 7.23
N ARG A 454 -3.66 22.81 6.89
CA ARG A 454 -3.57 23.42 5.56
C ARG A 454 -2.57 22.75 4.62
N PHE A 455 -1.54 22.16 5.16
CA PHE A 455 -0.46 21.60 4.33
C PHE A 455 -0.06 20.20 4.81
N ASP A 456 -0.07 19.25 3.90
CA ASP A 456 0.43 17.89 4.11
C ASP A 456 1.35 17.50 2.95
N LEU A 457 2.55 17.05 3.27
CA LEU A 457 3.53 16.51 2.33
C LEU A 457 3.88 15.10 2.75
N LYS A 458 3.83 14.17 1.82
CA LYS A 458 4.34 12.81 1.94
C LYS A 458 5.30 12.56 0.79
N GLY A 459 6.45 11.99 1.11
CA GLY A 459 7.44 11.62 0.10
C GLY A 459 8.02 10.26 0.41
N SER A 460 8.29 9.48 -0.62
CA SER A 460 9.02 8.21 -0.53
C SER A 460 10.05 8.10 -1.64
N LEU A 461 11.15 7.43 -1.32
CA LEU A 461 12.23 7.11 -2.24
C LEU A 461 12.62 5.65 -2.03
N THR A 462 12.74 4.89 -3.11
CA THR A 462 13.15 3.49 -3.06
C THR A 462 14.18 3.19 -4.15
N LEU A 463 15.29 2.62 -3.73
CA LEU A 463 16.35 2.11 -4.59
C LEU A 463 16.39 0.60 -4.47
N ASN A 464 16.20 -0.12 -5.55
CA ASN A 464 16.25 -1.57 -5.61
C ASN A 464 17.43 -2.04 -6.45
N SER A 465 18.05 -3.12 -6.00
CA SER A 465 19.06 -3.86 -6.75
C SER A 465 18.63 -5.33 -6.81
N TYR A 466 18.54 -5.87 -8.01
CA TYR A 466 18.13 -7.23 -8.28
C TYR A 466 19.32 -8.04 -8.77
N LYS A 467 19.58 -9.18 -8.12
CA LYS A 467 20.53 -10.15 -8.62
C LYS A 467 19.81 -11.45 -8.89
N LEU A 468 19.60 -11.73 -10.16
CA LEU A 468 18.90 -12.90 -10.66
C LEU A 468 19.87 -14.07 -10.83
N ARG A 469 19.33 -15.28 -10.89
CA ARG A 469 20.11 -16.50 -11.09
C ARG A 469 20.14 -16.93 -12.56
N ASN A 470 18.98 -16.90 -13.22
CA ASN A 470 18.82 -17.44 -14.58
C ASN A 470 18.42 -16.36 -15.59
N GLU A 471 17.63 -15.37 -15.16
CA GLU A 471 17.17 -14.30 -16.03
C GLU A 471 18.22 -13.21 -16.18
N ASP A 472 18.32 -12.62 -17.38
CA ASP A 472 19.29 -11.58 -17.69
C ASP A 472 18.96 -10.26 -16.98
N GLN A 473 17.65 -9.96 -16.82
CA GLN A 473 17.15 -8.73 -16.23
C GLN A 473 15.94 -8.99 -15.33
N ALA A 474 15.75 -8.08 -14.35
CA ALA A 474 14.52 -8.01 -13.58
C ALA A 474 13.43 -7.32 -14.42
N TRP A 475 12.83 -8.08 -15.33
CA TRP A 475 11.92 -7.57 -16.36
C TRP A 475 10.84 -6.67 -15.79
N HIS A 476 10.71 -5.46 -16.33
CA HIS A 476 9.75 -4.40 -15.95
C HIS A 476 9.88 -3.86 -14.52
N LEU A 477 10.80 -4.36 -13.69
CA LEU A 477 10.97 -3.90 -12.32
C LEU A 477 11.92 -2.69 -12.27
N PRO A 478 11.50 -1.57 -11.66
CA PRO A 478 12.33 -0.38 -11.56
C PRO A 478 13.39 -0.52 -10.47
N THR A 479 14.58 0.00 -10.76
CA THR A 479 15.66 0.13 -9.78
C THR A 479 15.54 1.36 -8.91
N PHE A 480 14.82 2.38 -9.40
CA PHE A 480 14.60 3.65 -8.71
C PHE A 480 13.13 4.05 -8.78
N LEU A 481 12.57 4.41 -7.62
CA LEU A 481 11.22 4.93 -7.46
C LEU A 481 11.25 6.15 -6.55
N TRP A 482 10.54 7.19 -6.92
CA TRP A 482 10.34 8.36 -6.09
C TRP A 482 8.90 8.84 -6.24
N ASP A 483 8.23 9.01 -5.09
CA ASP A 483 6.86 9.48 -5.01
C ASP A 483 6.78 10.67 -4.07
N ALA A 484 6.00 11.67 -4.44
CA ALA A 484 5.68 12.81 -3.60
C ALA A 484 4.21 13.18 -3.76
N ALA A 485 3.52 13.35 -2.64
CA ALA A 485 2.14 13.82 -2.60
C ALA A 485 2.08 15.08 -1.72
N VAL A 486 1.58 16.16 -2.28
CA VAL A 486 1.41 17.45 -1.59
C VAL A 486 -0.08 17.80 -1.60
N SER A 487 -0.64 18.07 -0.44
CA SER A 487 -1.99 18.58 -0.31
C SER A 487 -1.94 19.96 0.36
N TYR A 488 -2.56 20.93 -0.27
CA TYR A 488 -2.59 22.31 0.22
C TYR A 488 -3.99 22.91 0.17
N GLN A 489 -4.44 23.40 1.30
CA GLN A 489 -5.68 24.17 1.39
C GLN A 489 -5.41 25.65 1.14
N VAL A 490 -5.68 26.07 -0.11
CA VAL A 490 -5.39 27.44 -0.59
C VAL A 490 -6.22 28.46 0.18
N ILE A 491 -7.54 28.22 0.24
CA ILE A 491 -8.51 28.99 1.01
C ILE A 491 -9.52 28.01 1.61
N GLU A 492 -10.38 28.50 2.49
CA GLU A 492 -11.49 27.69 2.99
C GLU A 492 -12.38 27.20 1.82
N GLY A 493 -12.52 25.89 1.72
CA GLY A 493 -13.29 25.25 0.64
C GLY A 493 -12.50 24.94 -0.64
N LEU A 494 -11.27 25.43 -0.82
CA LEU A 494 -10.45 25.11 -1.99
C LEU A 494 -9.18 24.37 -1.59
N ALA A 495 -9.08 23.11 -1.96
CA ALA A 495 -7.90 22.27 -1.75
C ALA A 495 -7.29 21.85 -3.09
N VAL A 496 -5.96 21.88 -3.15
CA VAL A 496 -5.17 21.43 -4.29
C VAL A 496 -4.27 20.29 -3.83
N GLN A 497 -4.25 19.21 -4.58
CA GLN A 497 -3.37 18.08 -4.37
C GLN A 497 -2.52 17.87 -5.61
N ALA A 498 -1.22 17.75 -5.44
CA ALA A 498 -0.27 17.39 -6.48
C ALA A 498 0.37 16.05 -6.12
N ASP A 499 0.33 15.11 -7.04
CA ASP A 499 0.97 13.80 -6.93
C ASP A 499 2.02 13.71 -8.03
N VAL A 500 3.25 13.45 -7.63
CA VAL A 500 4.41 13.34 -8.53
C VAL A 500 5.05 11.99 -8.30
N GLN A 501 5.21 11.25 -9.38
CA GLN A 501 5.90 9.97 -9.39
C GLN A 501 7.04 10.01 -10.40
N TYR A 502 8.21 9.51 -10.00
CA TYR A 502 9.30 9.20 -10.90
C TYR A 502 9.62 7.71 -10.83
N VAL A 503 9.60 7.06 -11.98
CA VAL A 503 10.00 5.67 -12.16
C VAL A 503 11.26 5.65 -13.00
N GLY A 504 12.32 5.04 -12.48
CA GLY A 504 13.60 4.90 -13.18
C GLY A 504 13.52 3.97 -14.38
N GLU A 505 14.63 3.86 -15.08
CA GLU A 505 14.76 2.95 -16.21
C GLU A 505 14.48 1.50 -15.81
N ARG A 506 13.83 0.78 -16.71
CA ARG A 506 13.47 -0.63 -16.60
C ARG A 506 13.77 -1.32 -17.91
N TYR A 507 13.78 -2.64 -17.90
CA TYR A 507 14.07 -3.43 -19.07
C TYR A 507 12.90 -4.36 -19.41
N ALA A 508 12.59 -4.47 -20.69
CA ALA A 508 11.66 -5.43 -21.25
C ALA A 508 12.39 -6.37 -22.21
N LEU A 509 11.92 -7.58 -22.33
CA LEU A 509 12.38 -8.48 -23.37
C LEU A 509 11.71 -8.13 -24.69
N SER A 510 12.44 -8.15 -25.80
CA SER A 510 11.89 -8.04 -27.16
C SER A 510 12.34 -9.22 -27.99
N LYS A 511 11.47 -9.70 -28.88
CA LYS A 511 11.82 -10.69 -29.92
C LYS A 511 12.05 -10.02 -31.28
N ASP A 512 11.72 -8.75 -31.43
CA ASP A 512 11.89 -7.96 -32.66
C ASP A 512 13.15 -7.10 -32.56
N PRO A 513 14.15 -7.35 -33.44
CA PRO A 513 15.39 -6.56 -33.46
C PRO A 513 15.19 -5.10 -33.89
N ASN A 514 14.06 -4.76 -34.50
CA ASN A 514 13.78 -3.43 -35.01
C ASN A 514 12.87 -2.59 -34.08
N TYR A 515 12.31 -3.20 -33.05
CA TYR A 515 11.38 -2.51 -32.15
C TYR A 515 12.11 -1.76 -31.04
N GLY A 516 12.12 -0.43 -31.12
CA GLY A 516 12.64 0.43 -30.05
C GLY A 516 14.17 0.42 -29.90
N ASN A 517 14.92 -0.02 -30.92
CA ASN A 517 16.39 -0.10 -30.90
C ASN A 517 16.94 -0.96 -29.74
N PRO A 518 16.57 -2.23 -29.64
CA PRO A 518 16.95 -3.09 -28.54
C PRO A 518 18.38 -3.60 -28.64
N GLU A 519 18.99 -3.94 -27.50
CA GLU A 519 20.31 -4.55 -27.41
C GLU A 519 20.21 -6.07 -27.52
N PRO A 520 21.08 -6.76 -28.29
CA PRO A 520 21.06 -8.20 -28.42
C PRO A 520 21.49 -8.91 -27.12
N LEU A 521 20.84 -10.02 -26.80
CA LEU A 521 21.19 -10.94 -25.72
C LEU A 521 21.80 -12.23 -26.29
N ASP A 522 22.58 -12.96 -25.49
CA ASP A 522 23.24 -14.18 -25.90
C ASP A 522 22.29 -15.31 -26.32
N ASN A 523 21.03 -15.25 -25.87
CA ASN A 523 19.97 -16.24 -26.16
C ASN A 523 19.17 -15.98 -27.44
N GLY A 524 19.59 -15.01 -28.26
CA GLY A 524 18.91 -14.64 -29.50
C GLY A 524 17.66 -13.74 -29.32
N ASN A 525 17.37 -13.32 -28.11
CA ASN A 525 16.40 -12.27 -27.81
C ASN A 525 17.08 -10.90 -27.69
N TYR A 526 16.32 -9.87 -27.42
CA TYR A 526 16.81 -8.51 -27.29
C TYR A 526 16.32 -7.87 -25.99
N GLN A 527 17.17 -7.06 -25.39
CA GLN A 527 16.82 -6.22 -24.23
C GLN A 527 16.36 -4.85 -24.73
N LEU A 528 15.15 -4.48 -24.41
CA LEU A 528 14.58 -3.16 -24.69
C LEU A 528 14.63 -2.30 -23.44
N ALA A 529 15.34 -1.19 -23.48
CA ALA A 529 15.30 -0.20 -22.41
C ALA A 529 13.97 0.56 -22.44
N LEU A 530 13.25 0.57 -21.32
CA LEU A 530 12.09 1.40 -21.06
C LEU A 530 12.56 2.63 -20.27
N PRO A 531 12.63 3.83 -20.90
CA PRO A 531 13.17 5.02 -20.25
C PRO A 531 12.45 5.36 -18.96
N GLY A 532 13.18 5.95 -18.02
CA GLY A 532 12.58 6.55 -16.82
C GLY A 532 11.62 7.68 -17.18
N TYR A 533 10.61 7.90 -16.35
CA TYR A 533 9.59 8.92 -16.60
C TYR A 533 9.09 9.58 -15.32
N PHE A 534 8.59 10.81 -15.51
CA PHE A 534 7.78 11.51 -14.52
C PHE A 534 6.30 11.41 -14.90
N ASP A 535 5.47 11.10 -13.90
CA ASP A 535 4.02 11.28 -13.97
C ASP A 535 3.61 12.32 -12.92
N VAL A 536 2.95 13.39 -13.39
CA VAL A 536 2.54 14.51 -12.55
C VAL A 536 1.03 14.68 -12.66
N ASN A 537 0.34 14.57 -11.55
CA ASN A 537 -1.11 14.69 -11.47
C ASN A 537 -1.48 15.84 -10.53
N LEU A 538 -2.44 16.67 -10.92
CA LEU A 538 -2.94 17.78 -10.14
C LEU A 538 -4.44 17.65 -9.97
N THR A 539 -4.91 17.59 -8.74
CA THR A 539 -6.34 17.53 -8.42
C THR A 539 -6.73 18.75 -7.58
N THR A 540 -7.75 19.45 -8.02
CA THR A 540 -8.34 20.59 -7.33
C THR A 540 -9.74 20.22 -6.90
N ASN A 541 -10.05 20.42 -5.62
CA ASN A 541 -11.37 20.21 -5.05
C ASN A 541 -11.90 21.55 -4.50
N TYR A 542 -13.04 21.96 -4.99
CA TYR A 542 -13.72 23.17 -4.52
C TYR A 542 -15.05 22.82 -3.85
N ARG A 543 -15.21 23.20 -2.60
CA ARG A 543 -16.43 23.04 -1.81
C ARG A 543 -17.21 24.36 -1.85
N TYR A 544 -18.28 24.39 -2.64
CA TYR A 544 -19.16 25.55 -2.73
C TYR A 544 -19.98 25.76 -1.44
N ASN A 545 -20.49 24.67 -0.87
CA ASN A 545 -21.17 24.65 0.43
C ASN A 545 -21.00 23.25 1.07
N ASP A 546 -21.64 22.99 2.19
CA ASP A 546 -21.53 21.71 2.92
C ASP A 546 -22.01 20.49 2.12
N ARG A 547 -22.77 20.69 1.04
CA ARG A 547 -23.34 19.61 0.23
C ARG A 547 -22.78 19.54 -1.18
N LEU A 548 -22.50 20.68 -1.78
CA LEU A 548 -22.12 20.78 -3.18
C LEU A 548 -20.67 21.20 -3.33
N GLY A 549 -19.96 20.49 -4.15
CA GLY A 549 -18.59 20.81 -4.57
C GLY A 549 -18.35 20.48 -6.03
N ALA A 550 -17.23 20.95 -6.53
CA ALA A 550 -16.72 20.64 -7.86
C ALA A 550 -15.26 20.16 -7.74
N TRP A 551 -14.83 19.40 -8.71
CA TRP A 551 -13.45 18.93 -8.77
C TRP A 551 -12.91 18.97 -10.19
N LEU A 552 -11.59 19.13 -10.30
CA LEU A 552 -10.85 19.12 -11.56
C LEU A 552 -9.57 18.32 -11.33
N THR A 553 -9.29 17.37 -12.21
CA THR A 553 -8.05 16.60 -12.23
C THR A 553 -7.37 16.78 -13.58
N LEU A 554 -6.10 17.15 -13.54
CA LEU A 554 -5.18 17.18 -14.67
C LEU A 554 -4.22 16.00 -14.49
N ALA A 555 -4.38 14.95 -15.28
CA ALA A 555 -3.55 13.75 -15.20
C ALA A 555 -2.47 13.77 -16.28
N ASN A 556 -1.28 13.24 -15.93
CA ASN A 556 -0.08 13.29 -16.75
C ASN A 556 0.18 14.69 -17.31
N LEU A 557 0.29 15.66 -16.40
CA LEU A 557 0.41 17.10 -16.74
C LEU A 557 1.61 17.39 -17.64
N ALA A 558 2.69 16.62 -17.48
CA ALA A 558 3.90 16.72 -18.32
C ALA A 558 3.71 16.12 -19.73
N ASN A 559 2.58 15.46 -19.99
CA ASN A 559 2.30 14.71 -21.22
C ASN A 559 3.41 13.73 -21.61
N THR A 560 4.02 13.12 -20.61
CA THR A 560 5.11 12.15 -20.80
C THR A 560 4.55 10.89 -21.47
N LYS A 561 5.18 10.48 -22.55
CA LYS A 561 4.87 9.22 -23.23
C LYS A 561 5.75 8.14 -22.66
N TYR A 562 5.16 7.20 -21.94
CA TYR A 562 5.87 6.07 -21.35
C TYR A 562 5.05 4.80 -21.47
N SER A 563 5.73 3.67 -21.29
CA SER A 563 5.10 2.36 -21.17
C SER A 563 5.41 1.76 -19.82
N VAL A 564 4.40 1.31 -19.11
CA VAL A 564 4.59 0.53 -17.88
C VAL A 564 5.03 -0.88 -18.25
N TRP A 565 4.36 -1.45 -19.22
CA TRP A 565 4.67 -2.74 -19.81
C TRP A 565 5.15 -2.54 -21.26
N GLY A 566 6.17 -3.28 -21.64
CA GLY A 566 6.73 -3.19 -23.01
C GLY A 566 5.63 -3.35 -24.07
N GLY A 567 5.58 -2.43 -25.04
CA GLY A 567 4.55 -2.42 -26.06
C GLY A 567 3.19 -1.82 -25.65
N HIS A 568 3.00 -1.42 -24.39
CA HIS A 568 1.73 -0.91 -23.86
C HIS A 568 1.87 0.52 -23.34
N PRO A 569 1.86 1.54 -24.22
CA PRO A 569 1.99 2.94 -23.81
C PRO A 569 0.77 3.41 -23.02
N VAL A 570 1.04 4.27 -22.04
CA VAL A 570 -0.02 4.91 -21.25
C VAL A 570 -0.67 6.06 -22.01
N GLN A 571 -1.82 6.49 -21.51
CA GLN A 571 -2.46 7.71 -22.00
C GLN A 571 -1.63 8.95 -21.63
N GLY A 572 -1.45 9.87 -22.58
CA GLY A 572 -0.84 11.16 -22.33
C GLY A 572 -1.72 12.08 -21.46
N PHE A 573 -1.51 13.36 -21.56
CA PHE A 573 -2.26 14.36 -20.79
C PHE A 573 -3.78 14.20 -20.89
N GLN A 574 -4.44 14.27 -19.73
CA GLN A 574 -5.90 14.16 -19.59
C GLN A 574 -6.44 15.25 -18.67
N VAL A 575 -7.65 15.71 -18.97
CA VAL A 575 -8.43 16.62 -18.15
C VAL A 575 -9.73 15.93 -17.78
N LEU A 576 -10.02 15.86 -16.48
CA LEU A 576 -11.26 15.33 -15.93
C LEU A 576 -11.85 16.36 -14.98
N GLY A 577 -13.17 16.55 -15.02
CA GLY A 577 -13.82 17.45 -14.08
C GLY A 577 -15.26 17.02 -13.83
N GLY A 578 -15.79 17.46 -12.71
CA GLY A 578 -17.13 17.08 -12.32
C GLY A 578 -17.62 17.74 -11.06
N VAL A 579 -18.75 17.26 -10.60
CA VAL A 579 -19.43 17.74 -9.41
C VAL A 579 -19.54 16.63 -8.37
N GLN A 580 -19.64 17.03 -7.11
CA GLN A 580 -19.90 16.13 -5.99
C GLN A 580 -21.03 16.69 -5.13
N TYR A 581 -21.88 15.81 -4.64
CA TYR A 581 -23.03 16.16 -3.83
C TYR A 581 -23.18 15.21 -2.63
N ALA A 582 -23.35 15.79 -1.44
CA ALA A 582 -23.61 15.06 -0.20
C ALA A 582 -25.06 15.32 0.29
N PHE A 583 -25.80 14.28 0.70
CA PHE A 583 -27.20 14.36 1.10
C PHE A 583 -27.57 13.50 2.31
#